data_2cfdce2532183e48aeabfb57d7d051e5
#
_entry.id   2cfdce2532183e48aeabfb57d7d051e5
#
_cell.length_a   1.000
_cell.length_b   1.000
_cell.length_c   1.000
_cell.angle_alpha   90.00
_cell.angle_beta   90.00
_cell.angle_gamma   90.00
#
_symmetry.space_group_name_H-M   'P 1'
#
loop_
_entity.id
_entity.type
_entity.pdbx_description
1 polymer ?
#
loop_
_entity_poly.entity_id
_entity_poly.type
_entity_poly.pdbx_seq_one_letter_code
_entity_poly.pdbx_strand_id
1 'polypeptide(L)'
;LKSEIRSILIIKPSSLGDVVHTLPAVAAIRQANPKAEITWVINPEWTTLLRGNPDVDHVHIFPRGEFRGLSAPRSLLPWLKKTKTLHPDVAFDFQGLLRSALIGRVSKPREFWGMSDGREGSRLLYHRVAKVDRRAHAVDRYMKLPEAFGIAIPEQLRFPLPTGDPLPRFDPYPPFVLLHPFARGPRKSLSNSVIEEFCRALDPIRVVVVGKTSRKIAVPDNCVNLANQTTLLQLISLIRAARFVISVDSGPMHIAAAVTTQLLSIHTWSDPRRVGPYNSEAWIWKNGRLLRVEELAQAGPLKKGRAFAVGDVAPVVELVRRSWDHAVTAKHGD
;
A
#
# COMPACT_ATOMS: atom_id res chain seq x y z
N LEU A 1 22.59 18.90 23.64
CA LEU A 1 22.56 18.96 22.17
C LEU A 1 22.44 17.53 21.65
N LYS A 2 21.32 17.13 21.04
CA LYS A 2 21.24 15.85 20.30
C LYS A 2 22.28 15.96 19.17
N SER A 3 23.22 15.02 19.10
CA SER A 3 24.19 14.94 17.99
C SER A 3 23.42 14.93 16.67
N GLU A 4 23.91 15.64 15.67
CA GLU A 4 23.33 15.66 14.32
C GLU A 4 23.22 14.22 13.80
N ILE A 5 22.01 13.84 13.36
CA ILE A 5 21.74 12.52 12.80
C ILE A 5 22.18 12.56 11.33
N ARG A 6 23.13 11.71 10.96
CA ARG A 6 23.70 11.64 9.61
C ARG A 6 23.23 10.44 8.82
N SER A 7 22.82 9.38 9.49
CA SER A 7 22.42 8.14 8.84
C SER A 7 21.25 7.46 9.53
N ILE A 8 20.25 7.08 8.73
CA ILE A 8 18.98 6.47 9.21
C ILE A 8 18.72 5.19 8.43
N LEU A 9 18.37 4.12 9.13
CA LEU A 9 17.96 2.84 8.55
C LEU A 9 16.47 2.61 8.75
N ILE A 10 15.73 2.48 7.65
CA ILE A 10 14.32 2.09 7.64
C ILE A 10 14.21 0.59 7.36
N ILE A 11 13.52 -0.15 8.21
CA ILE A 11 13.35 -1.59 8.03
C ILE A 11 11.87 -1.89 7.78
N LYS A 12 11.50 -2.06 6.51
CA LYS A 12 10.16 -2.48 6.07
C LYS A 12 10.26 -3.30 4.79
N PRO A 13 10.63 -4.60 4.90
CA PRO A 13 10.83 -5.47 3.74
C PRO A 13 9.57 -5.76 2.93
N SER A 14 8.40 -5.83 3.57
CA SER A 14 7.12 -6.25 2.94
C SER A 14 5.92 -5.92 3.85
N SER A 15 4.68 -6.01 3.40
CA SER A 15 4.21 -6.32 2.05
C SER A 15 3.94 -5.04 1.26
N LEU A 16 3.43 -5.14 0.00
CA LEU A 16 3.14 -3.98 -0.87
C LEU A 16 2.37 -2.86 -0.13
N GLY A 17 1.20 -3.19 0.45
CA GLY A 17 0.39 -2.21 1.17
C GLY A 17 1.09 -1.63 2.40
N ASP A 18 1.84 -2.48 3.14
CA ASP A 18 2.60 -2.02 4.30
C ASP A 18 3.75 -1.08 3.93
N VAL A 19 4.40 -1.30 2.77
CA VAL A 19 5.43 -0.38 2.24
C VAL A 19 4.78 0.98 1.92
N VAL A 20 3.62 0.99 1.24
CA VAL A 20 2.87 2.21 0.95
C VAL A 20 2.48 2.94 2.25
N HIS A 21 1.99 2.23 3.25
CA HIS A 21 1.63 2.81 4.55
C HIS A 21 2.82 3.38 5.33
N THR A 22 4.05 2.96 5.02
CA THR A 22 5.26 3.46 5.69
C THR A 22 5.79 4.74 5.05
N LEU A 23 5.42 5.04 3.80
CA LEU A 23 5.91 6.21 3.09
C LEU A 23 5.72 7.53 3.85
N PRO A 24 4.55 7.82 4.47
CA PRO A 24 4.38 9.06 5.22
C PRO A 24 5.31 9.20 6.43
N ALA A 25 5.58 8.10 7.11
CA ALA A 25 6.50 8.09 8.25
C ALA A 25 7.94 8.41 7.80
N VAL A 26 8.36 7.86 6.65
CA VAL A 26 9.68 8.15 6.08
C VAL A 26 9.76 9.58 5.57
N ALA A 27 8.69 10.11 4.96
CA ALA A 27 8.60 11.51 4.54
C ALA A 27 8.75 12.47 5.74
N ALA A 28 8.09 12.18 6.87
CA ALA A 28 8.24 12.97 8.11
C ALA A 28 9.67 12.87 8.67
N ILE A 29 10.28 11.68 8.65
CA ILE A 29 11.68 11.49 9.08
C ILE A 29 12.63 12.31 8.20
N ARG A 30 12.45 12.32 6.87
CA ARG A 30 13.23 13.12 5.91
C ARG A 30 13.07 14.62 6.19
N GLN A 31 11.84 15.08 6.38
CA GLN A 31 11.57 16.49 6.65
C GLN A 31 12.28 16.99 7.91
N ALA A 32 12.31 16.15 8.96
CA ALA A 32 12.98 16.47 10.21
C ALA A 32 14.52 16.33 10.13
N ASN A 33 15.03 15.55 9.19
CA ASN A 33 16.45 15.26 9.03
C ASN A 33 16.88 15.41 7.55
N PRO A 34 16.86 16.63 6.98
CA PRO A 34 17.02 16.83 5.54
C PRO A 34 18.40 16.44 5.01
N LYS A 35 19.43 16.41 5.87
CA LYS A 35 20.82 16.06 5.51
C LYS A 35 21.20 14.63 5.82
N ALA A 36 20.33 13.85 6.47
CA ALA A 36 20.65 12.47 6.82
C ALA A 36 20.56 11.55 5.60
N GLU A 37 21.46 10.59 5.48
CA GLU A 37 21.36 9.51 4.50
C GLU A 37 20.35 8.47 4.97
N ILE A 38 19.26 8.30 4.24
CA ILE A 38 18.21 7.34 4.55
C ILE A 38 18.33 6.11 3.68
N THR A 39 18.64 4.98 4.31
CA THR A 39 18.67 3.66 3.67
C THR A 39 17.42 2.86 4.03
N TRP A 40 16.75 2.27 3.02
CA TRP A 40 15.56 1.43 3.25
C TRP A 40 15.85 -0.05 2.93
N VAL A 41 15.65 -0.91 3.94
CA VAL A 41 15.69 -2.39 3.77
C VAL A 41 14.36 -2.86 3.23
N ILE A 42 14.36 -3.41 2.01
CA ILE A 42 13.15 -3.81 1.29
C ILE A 42 13.37 -5.09 0.47
N ASN A 43 12.31 -5.89 0.28
CA ASN A 43 12.36 -7.05 -0.61
C ASN A 43 12.47 -6.64 -2.09
N PRO A 44 13.12 -7.47 -2.93
CA PRO A 44 13.30 -7.16 -4.36
C PRO A 44 12.02 -6.80 -5.09
N GLU A 45 10.90 -7.49 -4.77
CA GLU A 45 9.60 -7.31 -5.44
C GLU A 45 9.01 -5.90 -5.29
N TRP A 46 9.45 -5.14 -4.27
CA TRP A 46 8.87 -3.84 -3.93
C TRP A 46 9.82 -2.66 -4.15
N THR A 47 11.05 -2.92 -4.58
CA THR A 47 12.07 -1.86 -4.81
C THR A 47 11.58 -0.78 -5.77
N THR A 48 10.78 -1.16 -6.76
CA THR A 48 10.23 -0.24 -7.76
C THR A 48 9.29 0.81 -7.17
N LEU A 49 8.70 0.57 -5.98
CA LEU A 49 7.92 1.58 -5.26
C LEU A 49 8.76 2.77 -4.75
N LEU A 50 10.07 2.55 -4.60
CA LEU A 50 11.01 3.57 -4.12
C LEU A 50 11.78 4.23 -5.28
N ARG A 51 11.44 3.91 -6.54
CA ARG A 51 12.11 4.52 -7.70
C ARG A 51 11.82 6.03 -7.75
N GLY A 52 12.88 6.83 -7.66
CA GLY A 52 12.77 8.30 -7.65
C GLY A 52 12.10 8.87 -6.39
N ASN A 53 12.02 8.10 -5.32
CA ASN A 53 11.48 8.59 -4.04
C ASN A 53 12.42 9.64 -3.44
N PRO A 54 11.97 10.88 -3.19
CA PRO A 54 12.83 11.98 -2.70
C PRO A 54 13.26 11.80 -1.25
N ASP A 55 12.63 10.91 -0.52
CA ASP A 55 12.85 10.74 0.92
C ASP A 55 13.81 9.57 1.24
N VAL A 56 14.29 8.83 0.21
CA VAL A 56 15.15 7.64 0.36
C VAL A 56 16.37 7.76 -0.54
N ASP A 57 17.57 7.73 0.04
CA ASP A 57 18.82 7.83 -0.71
C ASP A 57 19.31 6.47 -1.20
N HIS A 58 19.15 5.44 -0.37
CA HIS A 58 19.70 4.11 -0.66
C HIS A 58 18.68 3.00 -0.41
N VAL A 59 18.72 2.00 -1.27
CA VAL A 59 17.92 0.77 -1.14
C VAL A 59 18.84 -0.40 -0.77
N HIS A 60 18.61 -1.01 0.40
CA HIS A 60 19.30 -2.22 0.83
C HIS A 60 18.38 -3.42 0.59
N ILE A 61 18.58 -4.13 -0.52
CA ILE A 61 17.73 -5.25 -0.92
C ILE A 61 17.86 -6.40 0.06
N PHE A 62 16.72 -6.91 0.57
CA PHE A 62 16.63 -8.11 1.40
C PHE A 62 16.13 -9.30 0.57
N PRO A 63 17.02 -10.10 -0.06
CA PRO A 63 16.64 -11.17 -0.98
C PRO A 63 16.19 -12.42 -0.22
N ARG A 64 15.09 -12.31 0.50
CA ARG A 64 14.54 -13.35 1.39
C ARG A 64 14.42 -14.73 0.73
N GLY A 65 14.14 -14.76 -0.57
CA GLY A 65 14.01 -16.01 -1.35
C GLY A 65 15.32 -16.80 -1.39
N GLU A 66 16.45 -16.10 -1.44
CA GLU A 66 17.79 -16.70 -1.53
C GLU A 66 18.28 -17.27 -0.19
N PHE A 67 17.64 -16.90 0.93
CA PHE A 67 18.02 -17.35 2.28
C PHE A 67 17.26 -18.62 2.66
N ARG A 68 17.06 -19.53 1.71
CA ARG A 68 16.38 -20.81 1.91
C ARG A 68 17.20 -21.98 1.32
N GLY A 69 17.03 -23.15 1.92
CA GLY A 69 17.71 -24.37 1.47
C GLY A 69 19.21 -24.41 1.77
N LEU A 70 19.92 -25.35 1.16
CA LEU A 70 21.34 -25.64 1.42
C LEU A 70 22.29 -24.52 0.96
N SER A 71 21.88 -23.71 -0.02
CA SER A 71 22.65 -22.56 -0.52
C SER A 71 22.50 -21.29 0.33
N ALA A 72 21.58 -21.27 1.28
CA ALA A 72 21.29 -20.11 2.12
C ALA A 72 22.53 -19.45 2.75
N PRO A 73 23.52 -20.17 3.31
CA PRO A 73 24.71 -19.55 3.90
C PRO A 73 25.54 -18.75 2.91
N ARG A 74 25.59 -19.17 1.64
CA ARG A 74 26.39 -18.50 0.60
C ARG A 74 25.86 -17.10 0.27
N SER A 75 24.54 -16.90 0.28
CA SER A 75 23.92 -15.59 0.04
C SER A 75 23.76 -14.78 1.33
N LEU A 76 23.44 -15.44 2.45
CA LEU A 76 23.18 -14.79 3.73
C LEU A 76 24.43 -14.16 4.33
N LEU A 77 25.57 -14.86 4.35
CA LEU A 77 26.79 -14.35 4.99
C LEU A 77 27.34 -13.06 4.35
N PRO A 78 27.45 -12.94 3.00
CA PRO A 78 27.82 -11.68 2.37
C PRO A 78 26.82 -10.58 2.65
N TRP A 79 25.52 -10.89 2.63
CA TRP A 79 24.46 -9.94 2.92
C TRP A 79 24.55 -9.42 4.37
N LEU A 80 24.79 -10.30 5.35
CA LEU A 80 24.98 -9.90 6.74
C LEU A 80 26.24 -9.04 6.91
N LYS A 81 27.35 -9.37 6.23
CA LYS A 81 28.56 -8.52 6.23
C LYS A 81 28.26 -7.12 5.72
N LYS A 82 27.55 -7.00 4.58
CA LYS A 82 27.12 -5.72 4.02
C LYS A 82 26.16 -4.96 4.96
N THR A 83 25.21 -5.65 5.60
CA THR A 83 24.30 -5.04 6.57
C THR A 83 25.07 -4.53 7.80
N LYS A 84 26.07 -5.27 8.24
CA LYS A 84 26.90 -4.89 9.40
C LYS A 84 27.70 -3.62 9.17
N THR A 85 28.04 -3.25 7.92
CA THR A 85 28.80 -2.02 7.62
C THR A 85 27.95 -0.76 7.59
N LEU A 86 26.61 -0.86 7.71
CA LEU A 86 25.73 0.31 7.66
C LEU A 86 25.90 1.25 8.85
N HIS A 87 26.07 0.73 10.06
CA HIS A 87 26.26 1.49 11.30
C HIS A 87 25.42 2.76 11.41
N PRO A 88 24.08 2.71 11.22
CA PRO A 88 23.25 3.92 11.20
C PRO A 88 23.20 4.57 12.59
N ASP A 89 23.08 5.89 12.65
CA ASP A 89 22.81 6.59 13.90
C ASP A 89 21.50 6.13 14.50
N VAL A 90 20.45 5.99 13.66
CA VAL A 90 19.14 5.54 14.09
C VAL A 90 18.60 4.48 13.13
N ALA A 91 18.02 3.41 13.67
CA ALA A 91 17.23 2.44 12.90
C ALA A 91 15.79 2.41 13.37
N PHE A 92 14.85 2.37 12.43
CA PHE A 92 13.41 2.24 12.66
C PHE A 92 12.89 0.93 12.07
N ASP A 93 12.36 0.03 12.90
CA ASP A 93 11.72 -1.21 12.46
C ASP A 93 10.20 -1.05 12.40
N PHE A 94 9.69 -0.81 11.18
CA PHE A 94 8.26 -0.76 10.88
C PHE A 94 7.67 -2.15 10.59
N GLN A 95 8.47 -3.21 10.51
CA GLN A 95 8.00 -4.56 10.25
C GLN A 95 7.53 -5.27 11.50
N GLY A 96 8.26 -5.13 12.60
CA GLY A 96 7.91 -5.67 13.90
C GLY A 96 7.94 -7.20 14.00
N LEU A 97 8.85 -7.87 13.27
CA LEU A 97 9.07 -9.32 13.33
C LEU A 97 10.48 -9.62 13.85
N LEU A 98 10.69 -10.79 14.43
CA LEU A 98 12.03 -11.19 14.90
C LEU A 98 13.10 -11.00 13.83
N ARG A 99 12.80 -11.41 12.60
CA ARG A 99 13.73 -11.29 11.47
C ARG A 99 14.10 -9.82 11.17
N SER A 100 13.12 -8.90 11.15
CA SER A 100 13.41 -7.48 10.92
C SER A 100 14.19 -6.86 12.07
N ALA A 101 13.90 -7.25 13.29
CA ALA A 101 14.63 -6.81 14.46
C ALA A 101 16.08 -7.33 14.45
N LEU A 102 16.32 -8.57 13.99
CA LEU A 102 17.67 -9.11 13.79
C LEU A 102 18.45 -8.32 12.71
N ILE A 103 17.80 -7.95 11.61
CA ILE A 103 18.42 -7.09 10.58
C ILE A 103 18.88 -5.78 11.21
N GLY A 104 18.02 -5.13 12.01
CA GLY A 104 18.36 -3.91 12.73
C GLY A 104 19.56 -4.11 13.69
N ARG A 105 19.58 -5.18 14.47
CA ARG A 105 20.72 -5.47 15.37
C ARG A 105 22.02 -5.73 14.64
N VAL A 106 21.97 -6.43 13.51
CA VAL A 106 23.15 -6.69 12.67
C VAL A 106 23.73 -5.40 12.10
N SER A 107 22.91 -4.41 11.75
CA SER A 107 23.38 -3.11 11.26
C SER A 107 24.07 -2.26 12.33
N LYS A 108 24.03 -2.65 13.61
CA LYS A 108 24.66 -1.99 14.75
C LYS A 108 24.29 -0.49 14.89
N PRO A 109 23.01 -0.14 14.96
CA PRO A 109 22.58 1.23 15.12
C PRO A 109 22.97 1.78 16.50
N ARG A 110 23.20 3.09 16.60
CA ARG A 110 23.38 3.77 17.89
C ARG A 110 22.08 3.77 18.68
N GLU A 111 20.96 4.06 18.01
CA GLU A 111 19.60 3.91 18.56
C GLU A 111 18.75 3.01 17.66
N PHE A 112 18.03 2.07 18.27
CA PHE A 112 17.15 1.14 17.56
C PHE A 112 15.73 1.23 18.12
N TRP A 113 14.80 1.66 17.27
CA TRP A 113 13.40 1.88 17.60
C TRP A 113 12.50 0.87 16.93
N GLY A 114 11.51 0.38 17.66
CA GLY A 114 10.44 -0.46 17.13
C GLY A 114 9.09 -0.14 17.78
N MET A 115 8.06 -0.88 17.41
CA MET A 115 6.69 -0.65 17.90
C MET A 115 6.27 -1.70 18.94
N SER A 116 5.35 -1.31 19.85
CA SER A 116 4.86 -2.17 20.95
C SER A 116 4.03 -3.36 20.48
N ASP A 117 3.53 -3.36 19.26
CA ASP A 117 2.79 -4.47 18.64
C ASP A 117 3.69 -5.47 17.89
N GLY A 118 5.00 -5.32 18.01
CA GLY A 118 5.99 -6.27 17.50
C GLY A 118 5.72 -7.70 17.98
N ARG A 119 5.96 -8.66 17.10
CA ARG A 119 5.68 -10.10 17.28
C ARG A 119 6.97 -10.91 17.33
N GLU A 120 6.86 -12.19 17.64
CA GLU A 120 7.97 -13.16 17.60
C GLU A 120 9.16 -12.76 18.50
N GLY A 121 8.91 -12.02 19.60
CA GLY A 121 9.96 -11.55 20.49
C GLY A 121 10.78 -10.36 19.97
N SER A 122 10.45 -9.77 18.82
CA SER A 122 11.19 -8.64 18.21
C SER A 122 11.42 -7.47 19.18
N ARG A 123 10.47 -7.22 20.09
CA ARG A 123 10.52 -6.14 21.08
C ARG A 123 11.76 -6.20 22.00
N LEU A 124 12.27 -7.40 22.25
CA LEU A 124 13.46 -7.61 23.11
C LEU A 124 14.76 -7.10 22.45
N LEU A 125 14.72 -6.89 21.14
CA LEU A 125 15.88 -6.45 20.37
C LEU A 125 15.93 -4.93 20.18
N TYR A 126 14.87 -4.19 20.50
CA TYR A 126 14.85 -2.72 20.37
C TYR A 126 15.49 -2.05 21.59
N HIS A 127 16.14 -0.92 21.38
CA HIS A 127 16.58 -0.04 22.46
C HIS A 127 15.41 0.78 23.01
N ARG A 128 14.47 1.15 22.14
CA ARG A 128 13.29 1.94 22.48
C ARG A 128 12.05 1.40 21.74
N VAL A 129 10.90 1.52 22.38
CA VAL A 129 9.62 0.99 21.87
C VAL A 129 8.55 2.07 21.87
N ALA A 130 8.07 2.44 20.69
CA ALA A 130 6.91 3.33 20.55
C ALA A 130 5.62 2.58 20.89
N LYS A 131 4.78 3.17 21.76
CA LYS A 131 3.44 2.63 22.07
C LYS A 131 2.50 2.88 20.90
N VAL A 132 1.84 1.81 20.42
CA VAL A 132 0.86 1.88 19.32
C VAL A 132 -0.43 1.18 19.73
N ASP A 133 -1.56 1.73 19.31
CA ASP A 133 -2.86 1.06 19.40
C ASP A 133 -3.00 0.08 18.24
N ARG A 134 -3.14 -1.21 18.53
CA ARG A 134 -3.35 -2.27 17.52
C ARG A 134 -4.66 -2.11 16.75
N ARG A 135 -5.61 -1.33 17.24
CA ARG A 135 -6.90 -1.06 16.59
C ARG A 135 -6.84 0.11 15.61
N ALA A 136 -5.86 1.01 15.77
CA ALA A 136 -5.67 2.15 14.88
C ALA A 136 -5.29 1.69 13.46
N HIS A 137 -5.53 2.57 12.50
CA HIS A 137 -5.12 2.35 11.12
C HIS A 137 -3.60 2.12 11.00
N ALA A 138 -3.17 1.33 10.02
CA ALA A 138 -1.75 0.98 9.85
C ALA A 138 -0.85 2.21 9.68
N VAL A 139 -1.30 3.23 8.93
CA VAL A 139 -0.57 4.49 8.75
C VAL A 139 -0.39 5.20 10.10
N ASP A 140 -1.47 5.37 10.87
CA ASP A 140 -1.41 6.04 12.18
C ASP A 140 -0.46 5.33 13.14
N ARG A 141 -0.47 4.00 13.12
CA ARG A 141 0.46 3.20 13.93
C ARG A 141 1.92 3.42 13.52
N TYR A 142 2.19 3.51 12.21
CA TYR A 142 3.54 3.76 11.72
C TYR A 142 3.99 5.18 12.02
N MET A 143 3.11 6.17 11.97
CA MET A 143 3.43 7.55 12.37
C MET A 143 3.81 7.68 13.84
N LYS A 144 3.32 6.78 14.72
CA LYS A 144 3.72 6.77 16.14
C LYS A 144 5.20 6.48 16.38
N LEU A 145 5.90 5.88 15.43
CA LEU A 145 7.32 5.55 15.60
C LEU A 145 8.20 6.80 15.48
N PRO A 146 8.14 7.62 14.41
CA PRO A 146 8.84 8.90 14.35
C PRO A 146 8.34 9.90 15.42
N GLU A 147 7.05 9.93 15.75
CA GLU A 147 6.51 10.77 16.82
C GLU A 147 7.16 10.46 18.19
N ALA A 148 7.25 9.18 18.56
CA ALA A 148 7.89 8.76 19.81
C ALA A 148 9.39 9.06 19.83
N PHE A 149 10.03 9.13 18.68
CA PHE A 149 11.41 9.58 18.53
C PHE A 149 11.58 11.09 18.73
N GLY A 150 10.49 11.86 18.65
CA GLY A 150 10.46 13.32 18.81
C GLY A 150 10.38 14.11 17.50
N ILE A 151 9.95 13.46 16.42
CA ILE A 151 9.68 14.12 15.13
C ILE A 151 8.23 14.63 15.13
N ALA A 152 8.05 15.92 14.78
CA ALA A 152 6.72 16.49 14.59
C ALA A 152 6.01 15.82 13.41
N ILE A 153 4.74 15.46 13.62
CA ILE A 153 3.93 14.84 12.58
C ILE A 153 3.24 15.95 11.77
N PRO A 154 3.41 15.99 10.44
CA PRO A 154 2.74 16.97 9.59
C PRO A 154 1.23 16.72 9.53
N GLU A 155 0.43 17.79 9.43
CA GLU A 155 -1.03 17.70 9.27
C GLU A 155 -1.42 16.96 7.98
N GLN A 156 -0.71 17.20 6.89
CA GLN A 156 -0.92 16.52 5.62
C GLN A 156 0.18 15.50 5.37
N LEU A 157 -0.22 14.24 5.33
CA LEU A 157 0.69 13.13 5.06
C LEU A 157 0.95 12.99 3.56
N ARG A 158 2.22 12.82 3.19
CA ARG A 158 2.65 12.59 1.81
C ARG A 158 2.93 11.09 1.58
N PHE A 159 2.52 10.61 0.41
CA PHE A 159 2.78 9.26 -0.06
C PHE A 159 3.61 9.34 -1.35
N PRO A 160 4.92 9.55 -1.29
CA PRO A 160 5.76 9.75 -2.46
C PRO A 160 5.93 8.43 -3.24
N LEU A 161 4.96 8.13 -4.07
CA LEU A 161 4.96 7.02 -5.03
C LEU A 161 5.47 7.48 -6.39
N PRO A 162 6.14 6.61 -7.17
CA PRO A 162 6.58 6.92 -8.52
C PRO A 162 5.39 7.31 -9.42
N THR A 163 5.66 8.06 -10.47
CA THR A 163 4.64 8.40 -11.49
C THR A 163 4.10 7.16 -12.20
N GLY A 164 4.91 6.11 -12.24
CA GLY A 164 4.64 4.88 -12.99
C GLY A 164 5.22 4.94 -14.41
N ASP A 165 5.14 3.81 -15.09
CA ASP A 165 5.56 3.69 -16.49
C ASP A 165 4.32 3.58 -17.39
N PRO A 166 4.31 4.17 -18.60
CA PRO A 166 3.21 3.98 -19.54
C PRO A 166 3.12 2.50 -19.96
N LEU A 167 1.91 2.04 -20.21
CA LEU A 167 1.69 0.71 -20.77
C LEU A 167 1.77 0.82 -22.29
N PRO A 168 2.72 0.15 -22.97
CA PRO A 168 2.82 0.19 -24.42
C PRO A 168 1.52 -0.26 -25.10
N ARG A 169 1.11 0.43 -26.15
CA ARG A 169 -0.12 0.16 -26.93
C ARG A 169 -1.42 0.28 -26.16
N PHE A 170 -1.42 0.85 -24.98
CA PHE A 170 -2.64 1.19 -24.24
C PHE A 170 -2.88 2.69 -24.32
N ASP A 171 -3.98 3.05 -24.98
CA ASP A 171 -4.47 4.42 -24.98
C ASP A 171 -5.36 4.63 -23.73
N PRO A 172 -5.04 5.59 -22.83
CA PRO A 172 -5.90 5.92 -21.71
C PRO A 172 -7.24 6.58 -22.12
N TYR A 173 -7.41 6.91 -23.39
CA TYR A 173 -8.64 7.45 -23.96
C TYR A 173 -9.49 6.37 -24.62
N PRO A 174 -10.81 6.41 -24.53
CA PRO A 174 -11.63 7.25 -23.65
C PRO A 174 -11.38 6.95 -22.17
N PRO A 175 -11.80 7.86 -21.24
CA PRO A 175 -11.69 7.63 -19.80
C PRO A 175 -12.25 6.28 -19.38
N PHE A 176 -11.70 5.68 -18.34
CA PHE A 176 -12.06 4.32 -17.93
C PHE A 176 -12.18 4.15 -16.42
N VAL A 177 -12.93 3.12 -16.02
CA VAL A 177 -12.94 2.57 -14.67
C VAL A 177 -11.87 1.48 -14.59
N LEU A 178 -10.94 1.59 -13.63
CA LEU A 178 -9.99 0.54 -13.35
C LEU A 178 -10.59 -0.42 -12.32
N LEU A 179 -10.70 -1.69 -12.67
CA LEU A 179 -11.17 -2.76 -11.79
C LEU A 179 -10.01 -3.68 -11.40
N HIS A 180 -9.65 -3.68 -10.11
CA HIS A 180 -8.67 -4.61 -9.53
C HIS A 180 -9.38 -5.63 -8.63
N PRO A 181 -9.86 -6.77 -9.17
CA PRO A 181 -10.74 -7.72 -8.46
C PRO A 181 -9.99 -8.82 -7.70
N PHE A 182 -8.65 -8.81 -7.67
CA PHE A 182 -7.85 -9.91 -7.15
C PHE A 182 -7.09 -9.54 -5.89
N ALA A 183 -7.02 -10.48 -4.96
CA ALA A 183 -6.20 -10.38 -3.76
C ALA A 183 -5.50 -11.71 -3.46
N ARG A 184 -4.56 -11.67 -2.54
CA ARG A 184 -3.94 -12.90 -2.03
C ARG A 184 -4.98 -13.72 -1.27
N GLY A 185 -5.40 -14.82 -1.85
CA GLY A 185 -6.40 -15.75 -1.31
C GLY A 185 -7.81 -15.55 -1.88
N PRO A 186 -8.55 -16.66 -2.04
CA PRO A 186 -9.82 -16.70 -2.76
C PRO A 186 -10.94 -15.93 -2.08
N ARG A 187 -10.92 -15.81 -0.76
CA ARG A 187 -12.00 -15.14 0.00
C ARG A 187 -12.04 -13.62 -0.19
N LYS A 188 -10.96 -13.00 -0.65
CA LYS A 188 -10.89 -11.55 -0.88
C LYS A 188 -11.07 -11.16 -2.34
N SER A 189 -10.87 -12.10 -3.26
CA SER A 189 -11.03 -11.87 -4.70
C SER A 189 -12.50 -11.95 -5.11
N LEU A 190 -12.90 -11.16 -6.10
CA LEU A 190 -14.22 -11.25 -6.72
C LEU A 190 -14.32 -12.51 -7.60
N SER A 191 -15.52 -13.08 -7.74
CA SER A 191 -15.79 -14.18 -8.68
C SER A 191 -15.79 -13.69 -10.13
N ASN A 192 -15.64 -14.58 -11.09
CA ASN A 192 -15.73 -14.23 -12.51
C ASN A 192 -17.10 -13.63 -12.87
N SER A 193 -18.18 -14.18 -12.30
CA SER A 193 -19.54 -13.65 -12.49
C SER A 193 -19.71 -12.22 -11.99
N VAL A 194 -19.05 -11.86 -10.87
CA VAL A 194 -19.07 -10.48 -10.37
C VAL A 194 -18.24 -9.56 -11.27
N ILE A 195 -17.09 -10.00 -11.76
CA ILE A 195 -16.25 -9.22 -12.70
C ILE A 195 -17.01 -8.96 -13.99
N GLU A 196 -17.62 -9.98 -14.56
CA GLU A 196 -18.45 -9.89 -15.78
C GLU A 196 -19.62 -8.95 -15.58
N GLU A 197 -20.31 -9.03 -14.43
CA GLU A 197 -21.44 -8.14 -14.12
C GLU A 197 -20.99 -6.68 -13.97
N PHE A 198 -19.84 -6.40 -13.33
CA PHE A 198 -19.30 -5.04 -13.32
C PHE A 198 -19.06 -4.50 -14.72
N CYS A 199 -18.45 -5.30 -15.60
CA CYS A 199 -18.19 -4.89 -16.97
C CYS A 199 -19.49 -4.61 -17.71
N ARG A 200 -20.49 -5.50 -17.62
CA ARG A 200 -21.80 -5.36 -18.29
C ARG A 200 -22.58 -4.15 -17.75
N ALA A 201 -22.66 -4.01 -16.41
CA ALA A 201 -23.45 -2.96 -15.79
C ALA A 201 -22.84 -1.57 -15.95
N LEU A 202 -21.54 -1.46 -16.23
CA LEU A 202 -20.87 -0.18 -16.50
C LEU A 202 -20.98 0.25 -17.96
N ASP A 203 -21.42 -0.59 -18.90
CA ASP A 203 -21.59 -0.21 -20.31
C ASP A 203 -22.41 1.08 -20.45
N PRO A 204 -22.01 2.06 -21.30
CA PRO A 204 -20.90 2.08 -22.25
C PRO A 204 -19.55 2.55 -21.66
N ILE A 205 -19.41 2.71 -20.34
CA ILE A 205 -18.16 3.13 -19.73
C ILE A 205 -17.11 2.02 -19.93
N ARG A 206 -15.94 2.40 -20.44
CA ARG A 206 -14.80 1.48 -20.60
C ARG A 206 -14.33 0.99 -19.25
N VAL A 207 -14.13 -0.33 -19.11
CA VAL A 207 -13.56 -0.96 -17.90
C VAL A 207 -12.21 -1.57 -18.22
N VAL A 208 -11.22 -1.39 -17.36
CA VAL A 208 -9.88 -1.98 -17.46
C VAL A 208 -9.66 -2.90 -16.28
N VAL A 209 -9.65 -4.21 -16.52
CA VAL A 209 -9.40 -5.22 -15.48
C VAL A 209 -7.91 -5.46 -15.35
N VAL A 210 -7.37 -5.31 -14.14
CA VAL A 210 -5.95 -5.46 -13.84
C VAL A 210 -5.70 -6.40 -12.66
N GLY A 211 -4.45 -6.84 -12.50
CA GLY A 211 -3.98 -7.62 -11.36
C GLY A 211 -3.46 -9.00 -11.75
N LYS A 212 -3.10 -9.82 -10.77
CA LYS A 212 -2.54 -11.16 -10.99
C LYS A 212 -3.53 -12.25 -10.62
N THR A 213 -3.75 -13.18 -11.53
CA THR A 213 -4.66 -14.32 -11.33
C THR A 213 -4.26 -15.51 -12.19
N SER A 214 -4.57 -16.73 -11.73
CA SER A 214 -4.48 -17.95 -12.54
C SER A 214 -5.79 -18.29 -13.25
N ARG A 215 -6.89 -17.52 -12.99
CA ARG A 215 -8.20 -17.76 -13.58
C ARG A 215 -8.27 -17.20 -14.99
N LYS A 216 -8.95 -17.88 -15.90
CA LYS A 216 -9.40 -17.29 -17.17
C LYS A 216 -10.60 -16.39 -16.89
N ILE A 217 -10.59 -15.19 -17.45
CA ILE A 217 -11.65 -14.21 -17.30
C ILE A 217 -12.14 -13.84 -18.71
N ALA A 218 -13.39 -14.17 -18.98
CA ALA A 218 -14.08 -13.62 -20.12
C ALA A 218 -14.62 -12.22 -19.75
N VAL A 219 -14.52 -11.30 -20.67
CA VAL A 219 -14.97 -9.92 -20.48
C VAL A 219 -15.76 -9.48 -21.73
N PRO A 220 -16.80 -8.66 -21.58
CA PRO A 220 -17.55 -8.07 -22.71
C PRO A 220 -16.73 -6.99 -23.45
N ASP A 221 -17.25 -6.51 -24.59
CA ASP A 221 -16.52 -5.64 -25.53
C ASP A 221 -16.13 -4.28 -24.95
N ASN A 222 -16.88 -3.74 -23.98
CA ASN A 222 -16.53 -2.51 -23.28
C ASN A 222 -15.38 -2.68 -22.28
N CYS A 223 -14.82 -3.89 -22.15
CA CYS A 223 -13.83 -4.20 -21.15
C CYS A 223 -12.49 -4.64 -21.76
N VAL A 224 -11.41 -4.06 -21.28
CA VAL A 224 -10.03 -4.44 -21.61
C VAL A 224 -9.45 -5.31 -20.48
N ASN A 225 -9.10 -6.55 -20.79
CA ASN A 225 -8.50 -7.46 -19.83
C ASN A 225 -6.96 -7.37 -19.86
N LEU A 226 -6.38 -6.69 -18.87
CA LEU A 226 -4.94 -6.56 -18.66
C LEU A 226 -4.44 -7.41 -17.48
N ALA A 227 -5.22 -8.40 -17.03
CA ALA A 227 -4.80 -9.31 -15.98
C ALA A 227 -3.50 -10.04 -16.36
N ASN A 228 -2.53 -10.07 -15.45
CA ASN A 228 -1.18 -10.60 -15.65
C ASN A 228 -0.30 -9.86 -16.69
N GLN A 229 -0.75 -8.73 -17.24
CA GLN A 229 -0.07 -8.02 -18.34
C GLN A 229 0.59 -6.71 -17.90
N THR A 230 0.54 -6.38 -16.61
CA THR A 230 1.12 -5.14 -16.10
C THR A 230 2.23 -5.40 -15.10
N THR A 231 3.30 -4.60 -15.18
CA THR A 231 4.27 -4.42 -14.10
C THR A 231 3.65 -3.57 -12.99
N LEU A 232 4.31 -3.49 -11.83
CA LEU A 232 3.85 -2.63 -10.74
C LEU A 232 3.84 -1.15 -11.12
N LEU A 233 4.83 -0.69 -11.89
CA LEU A 233 4.91 0.70 -12.32
C LEU A 233 3.85 1.03 -13.39
N GLN A 234 3.57 0.11 -14.30
CA GLN A 234 2.46 0.27 -15.24
C GLN A 234 1.10 0.29 -14.54
N LEU A 235 0.93 -0.53 -13.50
CA LEU A 235 -0.28 -0.48 -12.68
C LEU A 235 -0.44 0.87 -11.97
N ILE A 236 0.63 1.46 -11.43
CA ILE A 236 0.60 2.81 -10.84
C ILE A 236 0.17 3.85 -11.87
N SER A 237 0.74 3.80 -13.08
CA SER A 237 0.36 4.70 -14.18
C SER A 237 -1.12 4.56 -14.56
N LEU A 238 -1.62 3.32 -14.66
CA LEU A 238 -3.04 3.06 -14.95
C LEU A 238 -3.97 3.55 -13.82
N ILE A 239 -3.59 3.37 -12.56
CA ILE A 239 -4.35 3.89 -11.41
C ILE A 239 -4.46 5.42 -11.47
N ARG A 240 -3.35 6.11 -11.80
CA ARG A 240 -3.34 7.58 -11.94
C ARG A 240 -4.18 8.07 -13.12
N ALA A 241 -4.22 7.31 -14.23
CA ALA A 241 -4.97 7.64 -15.42
C ALA A 241 -6.47 7.29 -15.32
N ALA A 242 -6.83 6.37 -14.43
CA ALA A 242 -8.22 5.94 -14.25
C ALA A 242 -9.08 7.09 -13.71
N ARG A 243 -10.27 7.26 -14.29
CA ARG A 243 -11.27 8.21 -13.78
C ARG A 243 -11.90 7.75 -12.48
N PHE A 244 -12.03 6.44 -12.29
CA PHE A 244 -12.48 5.82 -11.05
C PHE A 244 -11.80 4.48 -10.85
N VAL A 245 -11.48 4.14 -9.60
CA VAL A 245 -10.84 2.87 -9.25
C VAL A 245 -11.76 2.05 -8.36
N ILE A 246 -12.03 0.80 -8.74
CA ILE A 246 -12.68 -0.20 -7.90
C ILE A 246 -11.63 -1.25 -7.56
N SER A 247 -11.34 -1.46 -6.28
CA SER A 247 -10.34 -2.46 -5.87
C SER A 247 -10.82 -3.25 -4.66
N VAL A 248 -10.51 -4.54 -4.63
CA VAL A 248 -10.62 -5.31 -3.39
C VAL A 248 -9.52 -4.92 -2.39
N ASP A 249 -9.68 -5.25 -1.12
CA ASP A 249 -8.66 -5.06 -0.07
C ASP A 249 -7.35 -5.80 -0.42
N SER A 250 -6.41 -5.05 -0.99
CA SER A 250 -5.13 -5.54 -1.54
C SER A 250 -4.10 -4.42 -1.66
N GLY A 251 -2.85 -4.76 -1.98
CA GLY A 251 -1.79 -3.76 -2.18
C GLY A 251 -2.13 -2.64 -3.17
N PRO A 252 -2.66 -2.92 -4.36
CA PRO A 252 -3.10 -1.89 -5.31
C PRO A 252 -4.15 -0.91 -4.79
N MET A 253 -5.04 -1.34 -3.90
CA MET A 253 -6.00 -0.45 -3.25
C MET A 253 -5.28 0.64 -2.43
N HIS A 254 -4.19 0.29 -1.72
CA HIS A 254 -3.41 1.28 -0.96
C HIS A 254 -2.65 2.24 -1.86
N ILE A 255 -2.18 1.78 -3.03
CA ILE A 255 -1.61 2.66 -4.06
C ILE A 255 -2.69 3.64 -4.55
N ALA A 256 -3.88 3.15 -4.88
CA ALA A 256 -4.99 4.00 -5.32
C ALA A 256 -5.36 5.05 -4.25
N ALA A 257 -5.48 4.65 -2.98
CA ALA A 257 -5.78 5.56 -1.88
C ALA A 257 -4.73 6.69 -1.71
N ALA A 258 -3.48 6.42 -2.11
CA ALA A 258 -2.39 7.39 -2.04
C ALA A 258 -2.34 8.37 -3.22
N VAL A 259 -3.04 8.10 -4.34
CA VAL A 259 -2.90 8.87 -5.59
C VAL A 259 -4.20 9.39 -6.17
N THR A 260 -5.36 8.93 -5.71
CA THR A 260 -6.68 9.39 -6.17
C THR A 260 -7.72 9.37 -5.06
N THR A 261 -8.67 10.30 -5.11
CA THR A 261 -9.86 10.30 -4.26
C THR A 261 -11.02 9.50 -4.87
N GLN A 262 -10.97 9.24 -6.19
CA GLN A 262 -11.97 8.48 -6.92
C GLN A 262 -11.74 6.98 -6.76
N LEU A 263 -11.98 6.47 -5.55
CA LEU A 263 -11.71 5.09 -5.16
C LEU A 263 -12.89 4.49 -4.39
N LEU A 264 -13.29 3.28 -4.80
CA LEU A 264 -14.09 2.38 -3.97
C LEU A 264 -13.28 1.12 -3.64
N SER A 265 -13.18 0.80 -2.35
CA SER A 265 -12.54 -0.43 -1.89
C SER A 265 -13.56 -1.43 -1.35
N ILE A 266 -13.44 -2.71 -1.76
CA ILE A 266 -14.32 -3.80 -1.36
C ILE A 266 -13.67 -4.58 -0.23
N HIS A 267 -14.24 -4.49 0.97
CA HIS A 267 -13.77 -5.17 2.17
C HIS A 267 -14.69 -6.34 2.54
N THR A 268 -14.31 -7.55 2.17
CA THR A 268 -15.05 -8.75 2.52
C THR A 268 -14.84 -9.13 3.99
N TRP A 269 -13.60 -9.48 4.38
CA TRP A 269 -13.28 -10.05 5.70
C TRP A 269 -12.47 -9.12 6.61
N SER A 270 -11.76 -8.16 6.06
CA SER A 270 -10.95 -7.19 6.81
C SER A 270 -11.79 -6.08 7.43
N ASP A 271 -11.30 -5.49 8.51
CA ASP A 271 -11.86 -4.26 9.07
C ASP A 271 -11.24 -3.05 8.36
N PRO A 272 -12.02 -2.28 7.59
CA PRO A 272 -11.51 -1.14 6.84
C PRO A 272 -10.96 -0.02 7.71
N ARG A 273 -11.36 0.09 8.99
CA ARG A 273 -10.78 1.06 9.94
C ARG A 273 -9.31 0.83 10.21
N ARG A 274 -8.82 -0.40 10.03
CA ARG A 274 -7.43 -0.79 10.30
C ARG A 274 -6.56 -0.86 9.07
N VAL A 275 -7.15 -1.25 7.94
CA VAL A 275 -6.44 -1.57 6.70
C VAL A 275 -7.19 -1.09 5.46
N GLY A 276 -8.12 -0.16 5.58
CA GLY A 276 -8.83 0.45 4.45
C GLY A 276 -7.98 1.47 3.70
N PRO A 277 -8.58 2.20 2.77
CA PRO A 277 -7.94 3.36 2.15
C PRO A 277 -7.60 4.41 3.20
N TYR A 278 -6.38 4.93 3.19
CA TYR A 278 -6.02 6.10 4.00
C TYR A 278 -6.32 7.38 3.20
N ASN A 279 -7.60 7.61 2.97
CA ASN A 279 -8.15 8.72 2.20
C ASN A 279 -9.60 8.91 2.63
N SER A 280 -9.92 10.05 3.26
CA SER A 280 -11.24 10.35 3.83
C SER A 280 -12.37 10.31 2.82
N GLU A 281 -12.09 10.72 1.58
CA GLU A 281 -13.07 10.80 0.50
C GLU A 281 -13.33 9.46 -0.21
N ALA A 282 -12.49 8.45 0.01
CA ALA A 282 -12.66 7.15 -0.62
C ALA A 282 -13.92 6.43 -0.11
N TRP A 283 -14.51 5.64 -0.98
CA TRP A 283 -15.65 4.80 -0.67
C TRP A 283 -15.23 3.39 -0.24
N ILE A 284 -16.04 2.81 0.62
CA ILE A 284 -15.88 1.44 1.11
C ILE A 284 -17.19 0.69 0.94
N TRP A 285 -17.10 -0.49 0.33
CA TRP A 285 -18.16 -1.49 0.45
C TRP A 285 -17.83 -2.45 1.59
N LYS A 286 -18.76 -2.61 2.53
CA LYS A 286 -18.65 -3.58 3.62
C LYS A 286 -20.01 -4.17 3.96
N ASN A 287 -20.19 -5.48 3.77
CA ASN A 287 -21.42 -6.21 4.11
C ASN A 287 -22.71 -5.64 3.47
N GLY A 288 -22.66 -5.21 2.21
CA GLY A 288 -23.79 -4.61 1.50
C GLY A 288 -24.00 -3.12 1.79
N ARG A 289 -23.14 -2.49 2.59
CA ARG A 289 -23.18 -1.04 2.88
C ARG A 289 -22.08 -0.33 2.10
N LEU A 290 -22.45 0.82 1.53
CA LEU A 290 -21.52 1.79 0.98
C LEU A 290 -21.32 2.91 2.03
N LEU A 291 -20.09 3.22 2.34
CA LEU A 291 -19.71 4.21 3.36
C LEU A 291 -18.52 5.03 2.84
N ARG A 292 -18.46 6.30 3.18
CA ARG A 292 -17.21 7.06 3.08
C ARG A 292 -16.24 6.63 4.19
N VAL A 293 -14.93 6.78 3.96
CA VAL A 293 -13.92 6.49 4.99
C VAL A 293 -14.12 7.38 6.21
N GLU A 294 -14.47 8.65 6.05
CA GLU A 294 -14.76 9.59 7.14
C GLU A 294 -15.94 9.16 8.02
N GLU A 295 -16.90 8.40 7.49
CA GLU A 295 -18.06 7.89 8.22
C GLU A 295 -17.74 6.64 9.06
N LEU A 296 -16.59 5.98 8.84
CA LEU A 296 -16.26 4.71 9.47
C LEU A 296 -16.21 4.77 11.00
N ALA A 297 -15.77 5.91 11.55
CA ALA A 297 -15.69 6.09 13.00
C ALA A 297 -17.09 6.01 13.65
N GLN A 298 -18.10 6.48 12.93
CA GLN A 298 -19.50 6.56 13.40
C GLN A 298 -20.34 5.35 12.95
N ALA A 299 -19.81 4.52 12.05
CA ALA A 299 -20.55 3.43 11.42
C ALA A 299 -20.97 2.28 12.37
N GLY A 300 -20.60 2.34 13.64
CA GLY A 300 -20.86 1.29 14.63
C GLY A 300 -20.09 -0.01 14.33
N PRO A 301 -20.43 -1.13 14.97
CA PRO A 301 -19.77 -2.41 14.73
C PRO A 301 -19.99 -2.88 13.28
N LEU A 302 -18.92 -3.04 12.52
CA LEU A 302 -18.97 -3.68 11.22
C LEU A 302 -18.95 -5.20 11.44
N LYS A 303 -20.07 -5.87 11.16
CA LYS A 303 -20.22 -7.34 11.30
C LYS A 303 -19.09 -8.09 10.60
N LYS A 304 -18.85 -9.34 11.00
CA LYS A 304 -17.97 -10.27 10.26
C LYS A 304 -18.32 -10.22 8.78
N GLY A 305 -17.30 -10.20 7.92
CA GLY A 305 -17.48 -10.00 6.50
C GLY A 305 -18.20 -11.14 5.80
N ARG A 306 -18.79 -10.83 4.67
CA ARG A 306 -19.29 -11.78 3.69
C ARG A 306 -18.61 -11.56 2.33
N ALA A 307 -18.73 -12.51 1.42
CA ALA A 307 -18.30 -12.34 0.06
C ALA A 307 -19.13 -11.22 -0.64
N PHE A 308 -18.49 -10.54 -1.57
CA PHE A 308 -19.16 -9.64 -2.49
C PHE A 308 -19.84 -10.50 -3.58
N ALA A 309 -21.14 -10.29 -3.80
CA ALA A 309 -21.95 -11.08 -4.72
C ALA A 309 -22.44 -10.22 -5.92
N VAL A 310 -22.98 -10.86 -6.94
CA VAL A 310 -23.53 -10.18 -8.13
C VAL A 310 -24.56 -9.12 -7.74
N GLY A 311 -25.44 -9.41 -6.77
CA GLY A 311 -26.43 -8.44 -6.29
C GLY A 311 -25.86 -7.21 -5.59
N ASP A 312 -24.57 -7.18 -5.26
CA ASP A 312 -23.90 -6.01 -4.67
C ASP A 312 -23.34 -5.06 -5.73
N VAL A 313 -23.37 -5.44 -7.01
CA VAL A 313 -22.77 -4.65 -8.11
C VAL A 313 -23.59 -3.39 -8.40
N ALA A 314 -24.90 -3.48 -8.48
CA ALA A 314 -25.75 -2.37 -8.90
C ALA A 314 -25.57 -1.09 -8.05
N PRO A 315 -25.57 -1.12 -6.71
CA PRO A 315 -25.31 0.09 -5.91
C PRO A 315 -23.91 0.69 -6.14
N VAL A 316 -22.90 -0.14 -6.41
CA VAL A 316 -21.55 0.33 -6.71
C VAL A 316 -21.51 1.00 -8.08
N VAL A 317 -22.16 0.41 -9.09
CA VAL A 317 -22.24 0.99 -10.44
C VAL A 317 -22.97 2.35 -10.42
N GLU A 318 -24.05 2.46 -9.66
CA GLU A 318 -24.76 3.73 -9.50
C GLU A 318 -23.85 4.81 -8.89
N LEU A 319 -23.07 4.47 -7.86
CA LEU A 319 -22.09 5.36 -7.28
C LEU A 319 -21.06 5.82 -8.32
N VAL A 320 -20.51 4.88 -9.11
CA VAL A 320 -19.52 5.18 -10.15
C VAL A 320 -20.11 6.12 -11.20
N ARG A 321 -21.35 5.86 -11.67
CA ARG A 321 -22.04 6.70 -12.66
C ARG A 321 -22.26 8.12 -12.15
N ARG A 322 -22.74 8.29 -10.92
CA ARG A 322 -22.87 9.62 -10.29
C ARG A 322 -21.53 10.37 -10.25
N SER A 323 -20.46 9.69 -9.82
CA SER A 323 -19.10 10.30 -9.78
C SER A 323 -18.59 10.61 -11.20
N TRP A 324 -19.03 9.83 -12.20
CA TRP A 324 -18.67 10.02 -13.59
C TRP A 324 -19.28 11.30 -14.17
N ASP A 325 -20.56 11.56 -13.92
CA ASP A 325 -21.29 12.70 -14.46
C ASP A 325 -20.84 14.03 -13.84
N HIS A 326 -20.61 14.06 -12.53
CA HIS A 326 -20.10 15.25 -11.84
C HIS A 326 -18.75 15.76 -12.37
N ALA A 327 -17.88 14.89 -12.81
CA ALA A 327 -16.59 15.28 -13.37
C ALA A 327 -16.68 15.75 -14.86
N VAL A 328 -17.79 15.52 -15.56
CA VAL A 328 -18.04 16.09 -16.89
C VAL A 328 -18.51 17.54 -16.77
N THR A 329 -19.40 17.82 -15.83
CA THR A 329 -19.94 19.18 -15.60
C THR A 329 -18.88 20.16 -15.09
N ALA A 330 -17.94 19.71 -14.26
CA ALA A 330 -16.83 20.56 -13.76
C ALA A 330 -15.82 20.99 -14.84
N LYS A 331 -15.73 20.27 -15.99
CA LYS A 331 -14.85 20.64 -17.11
C LYS A 331 -15.48 21.55 -18.17
N HIS A 332 -16.78 21.83 -18.08
CA HIS A 332 -17.51 22.67 -19.05
C HIS A 332 -17.99 23.99 -18.41
N GLY A 333 -17.57 24.28 -17.17
CA GLY A 333 -17.94 25.47 -16.40
C GLY A 333 -16.80 26.48 -16.17
N ASP A 334 -15.65 26.30 -16.83
CA ASP A 334 -14.52 27.29 -16.82
C ASP A 334 -14.34 27.88 -18.22
#